data_fec69599fbff59b178bf2b76fc29d24e
#
_entry.id   fec69599fbff59b178bf2b76fc29d24e
#
_cell.length_a   1.000
_cell.length_b   1.000
_cell.length_c   1.000
_cell.angle_alpha   90.00
_cell.angle_beta   90.00
_cell.angle_gamma   90.00
#
_symmetry.space_group_name_H-M   'P 1'
#
loop_
_entity.id
_entity.type
_entity.pdbx_description
1 polymer ?
#
loop_
_entity_poly.entity_id
_entity_poly.type
_entity_poly.pdbx_seq_one_letter_code
_entity_poly.pdbx_strand_id
1 'polypeptide(L)'
;SEELEEIKSACDAAPEGVTLTVGFNRRFSPFATKLKQLVGDGPKNIVATMNAGFIPADMWVHDLEIGGGRIIGEACHFIDLCSYLAGSKVTVVCMNAMGENPQENTDNATILLKYENGTNAVINYFANGSKAYQKERVEVFSHERVFILDNWRKLEGFGTKGFSKMKGCMDKGQKDEFRMLNEHMLNGGESLIPFESLENTTKASFACIESLKQKAWIEVI
;
A
#
# COMPACT_ATOMS: atom_id res chain seq x y z
N SER A 1 7.27 11.62 12.22
CA SER A 1 7.15 11.59 13.69
C SER A 1 8.53 11.34 14.28
N GLU A 2 8.71 11.69 15.54
CA GLU A 2 9.96 11.46 16.28
C GLU A 2 10.36 9.98 16.26
N GLU A 3 9.42 9.08 16.48
CA GLU A 3 9.64 7.62 16.44
C GLU A 3 10.21 7.12 15.09
N LEU A 4 9.78 7.69 13.96
CA LEU A 4 10.33 7.30 12.66
C LEU A 4 11.80 7.71 12.52
N GLU A 5 12.19 8.87 13.05
CA GLU A 5 13.59 9.32 13.08
C GLU A 5 14.43 8.47 14.05
N GLU A 6 13.86 8.01 15.17
CA GLU A 6 14.52 7.06 16.07
C GLU A 6 14.75 5.70 15.38
N ILE A 7 13.74 5.18 14.65
CA ILE A 7 13.89 3.93 13.88
C ILE A 7 14.98 4.10 12.82
N LYS A 8 14.98 5.21 12.08
CA LYS A 8 16.02 5.51 11.10
C LYS A 8 17.40 5.53 11.71
N SER A 9 17.56 6.27 12.82
CA SER A 9 18.83 6.35 13.55
C SER A 9 19.30 4.98 14.04
N ALA A 10 18.38 4.14 14.51
CA ALA A 10 18.68 2.77 14.92
C ALA A 10 19.11 1.88 13.75
N CYS A 11 18.47 2.03 12.57
CA CYS A 11 18.87 1.32 11.36
C CYS A 11 20.26 1.75 10.87
N ASP A 12 20.55 3.06 10.89
CA ASP A 12 21.85 3.61 10.46
C ASP A 12 22.99 3.19 11.41
N ALA A 13 22.70 2.98 12.69
CA ALA A 13 23.64 2.54 13.70
C ALA A 13 23.75 1.00 13.80
N ALA A 14 22.90 0.25 13.10
CA ALA A 14 22.87 -1.21 13.18
C ALA A 14 24.14 -1.84 12.59
N PRO A 15 24.64 -2.95 13.18
CA PRO A 15 25.76 -3.70 12.61
C PRO A 15 25.45 -4.20 11.19
N GLU A 16 26.52 -4.42 10.41
CA GLU A 16 26.38 -5.03 9.08
C GLU A 16 25.64 -6.39 9.16
N GLY A 17 24.70 -6.61 8.26
CA GLY A 17 23.87 -7.83 8.22
C GLY A 17 22.58 -7.76 9.02
N VAL A 18 22.36 -6.68 9.79
CA VAL A 18 21.04 -6.43 10.42
C VAL A 18 20.10 -5.81 9.39
N THR A 19 18.88 -6.30 9.31
CA THR A 19 17.87 -5.79 8.38
C THR A 19 16.57 -5.47 9.10
N LEU A 20 15.94 -4.35 8.71
CA LEU A 20 14.58 -4.03 9.08
C LEU A 20 13.62 -4.57 8.01
N THR A 21 12.59 -5.29 8.42
CA THR A 21 11.53 -5.76 7.52
C THR A 21 10.17 -5.30 8.04
N VAL A 22 9.36 -4.75 7.16
CA VAL A 22 7.96 -4.39 7.43
C VAL A 22 7.07 -5.28 6.57
N GLY A 23 6.02 -5.85 7.17
CA GLY A 23 5.13 -6.84 6.56
C GLY A 23 4.23 -6.29 5.43
N PHE A 24 4.79 -5.56 4.47
CA PHE A 24 4.09 -5.10 3.26
C PHE A 24 4.01 -6.23 2.23
N ASN A 25 3.36 -7.31 2.64
CA ASN A 25 3.30 -8.59 1.93
C ASN A 25 2.76 -8.50 0.50
N ARG A 26 1.85 -7.57 0.21
CA ARG A 26 1.12 -7.52 -1.07
C ARG A 26 2.01 -7.38 -2.30
N ARG A 27 3.13 -6.67 -2.19
CA ARG A 27 4.12 -6.54 -3.29
C ARG A 27 4.79 -7.87 -3.66
N PHE A 28 4.85 -8.83 -2.74
CA PHE A 28 5.42 -10.16 -2.96
C PHE A 28 4.43 -11.19 -3.50
N SER A 29 3.14 -10.82 -3.64
CA SER A 29 2.15 -11.69 -4.28
C SER A 29 2.55 -12.00 -5.71
N PRO A 30 2.46 -13.27 -6.17
CA PRO A 30 2.72 -13.62 -7.56
C PRO A 30 1.84 -12.85 -8.55
N PHE A 31 0.64 -12.45 -8.13
CA PHE A 31 -0.24 -11.59 -8.92
C PHE A 31 0.28 -10.14 -9.01
N ALA A 32 0.76 -9.56 -7.90
CA ALA A 32 1.32 -8.21 -7.90
C ALA A 32 2.66 -8.16 -8.65
N THR A 33 3.52 -9.16 -8.48
CA THR A 33 4.78 -9.28 -9.21
C THR A 33 4.52 -9.37 -10.71
N LYS A 34 3.54 -10.20 -11.12
CA LYS A 34 3.15 -10.30 -12.53
C LYS A 34 2.56 -9.00 -13.05
N LEU A 35 1.71 -8.34 -12.27
CA LEU A 35 1.13 -7.04 -12.61
C LEU A 35 2.24 -5.99 -12.81
N LYS A 36 3.22 -5.90 -11.90
CA LYS A 36 4.37 -4.98 -12.01
C LYS A 36 5.15 -5.18 -13.31
N GLN A 37 5.40 -6.43 -13.71
CA GLN A 37 6.04 -6.75 -15.00
C GLN A 37 5.22 -6.28 -16.21
N LEU A 38 3.89 -6.41 -16.13
CA LEU A 38 2.99 -6.11 -17.25
C LEU A 38 2.75 -4.61 -17.44
N VAL A 39 2.68 -3.83 -16.36
CA VAL A 39 2.38 -2.39 -16.45
C VAL A 39 3.55 -1.59 -17.03
N GLY A 40 4.78 -2.07 -16.88
CA GLY A 40 5.99 -1.41 -17.40
C GLY A 40 6.32 -0.11 -16.64
N ASP A 41 7.23 0.66 -17.21
CA ASP A 41 7.68 1.95 -16.66
C ASP A 41 6.76 3.10 -17.03
N GLY A 42 7.06 4.31 -16.51
CA GLY A 42 6.31 5.53 -16.77
C GLY A 42 5.06 5.72 -15.93
N PRO A 43 4.37 6.85 -16.12
CA PRO A 43 3.20 7.22 -15.32
C PRO A 43 2.00 6.30 -15.55
N LYS A 44 1.22 6.09 -14.50
CA LYS A 44 0.05 5.20 -14.47
C LYS A 44 -1.10 5.86 -13.71
N ASN A 45 -2.33 5.41 -13.97
CA ASN A 45 -3.43 5.62 -13.05
C ASN A 45 -3.73 4.31 -12.34
N ILE A 46 -3.77 4.33 -11.00
CA ILE A 46 -3.99 3.16 -10.15
C ILE A 46 -5.23 3.40 -9.30
N VAL A 47 -6.14 2.44 -9.25
CA VAL A 47 -7.29 2.45 -8.34
C VAL A 47 -7.23 1.19 -7.50
N ALA A 48 -7.08 1.34 -6.19
CA ALA A 48 -7.09 0.26 -5.23
C ALA A 48 -8.30 0.39 -4.30
N THR A 49 -9.11 -0.64 -4.21
CA THR A 49 -10.29 -0.66 -3.33
C THR A 49 -10.18 -1.79 -2.33
N MET A 50 -10.29 -1.43 -1.05
CA MET A 50 -10.36 -2.34 0.09
C MET A 50 -11.75 -2.30 0.69
N ASN A 51 -12.49 -3.39 0.59
CA ASN A 51 -13.68 -3.66 1.38
C ASN A 51 -13.24 -4.30 2.71
N ALA A 52 -12.81 -3.45 3.65
CA ALA A 52 -12.11 -3.87 4.86
C ALA A 52 -13.00 -4.66 5.82
N GLY A 53 -14.30 -4.32 5.82
CA GLY A 53 -15.30 -4.87 6.71
C GLY A 53 -15.31 -4.19 8.08
N PHE A 54 -16.48 -4.20 8.68
CA PHE A 54 -16.74 -3.57 9.98
C PHE A 54 -15.93 -4.23 11.10
N ILE A 55 -15.31 -3.40 11.94
CA ILE A 55 -14.71 -3.74 13.22
C ILE A 55 -15.37 -2.86 14.30
N PRO A 56 -15.78 -3.40 15.46
CA PRO A 56 -16.34 -2.61 16.55
C PRO A 56 -15.40 -1.47 17.01
N ALA A 57 -15.98 -0.33 17.37
CA ALA A 57 -15.21 0.89 17.67
C ALA A 57 -14.36 0.79 18.96
N ASP A 58 -14.67 -0.15 19.84
CA ASP A 58 -13.93 -0.45 21.07
C ASP A 58 -12.70 -1.36 20.86
N MET A 59 -12.47 -1.81 19.63
CA MET A 59 -11.30 -2.62 19.33
C MET A 59 -10.04 -1.75 19.23
N TRP A 60 -8.93 -2.30 19.73
CA TRP A 60 -7.62 -1.63 19.83
C TRP A 60 -7.13 -0.98 18.52
N VAL A 61 -7.54 -1.50 17.36
CA VAL A 61 -7.16 -0.96 16.04
C VAL A 61 -7.71 0.45 15.77
N HIS A 62 -8.74 0.89 16.53
CA HIS A 62 -9.32 2.22 16.47
C HIS A 62 -8.74 3.18 17.51
N ASP A 63 -7.98 2.65 18.47
CA ASP A 63 -7.27 3.45 19.46
C ASP A 63 -6.05 4.10 18.78
N LEU A 64 -5.96 5.42 18.84
CA LEU A 64 -4.92 6.18 18.14
C LEU A 64 -3.53 6.04 18.79
N GLU A 65 -3.47 5.77 20.12
CA GLU A 65 -2.21 5.59 20.83
C GLU A 65 -1.67 4.16 20.70
N ILE A 66 -2.58 3.17 20.65
CA ILE A 66 -2.21 1.74 20.63
C ILE A 66 -2.12 1.22 19.20
N GLY A 67 -3.16 1.48 18.40
CA GLY A 67 -3.32 0.94 17.04
C GLY A 67 -3.04 1.94 15.91
N GLY A 68 -2.92 3.23 16.23
CA GLY A 68 -2.71 4.30 15.25
C GLY A 68 -3.89 4.56 14.30
N GLY A 69 -5.00 3.82 14.46
CA GLY A 69 -6.14 3.86 13.56
C GLY A 69 -5.90 3.04 12.27
N ARG A 70 -6.99 2.72 11.58
CA ARG A 70 -6.96 1.80 10.43
C ARG A 70 -6.32 2.38 9.16
N ILE A 71 -6.25 3.69 9.04
CA ILE A 71 -5.55 4.31 7.90
C ILE A 71 -4.05 4.08 8.00
N ILE A 72 -3.46 4.35 9.17
CA ILE A 72 -2.03 4.11 9.41
C ILE A 72 -1.73 2.61 9.50
N GLY A 73 -2.55 1.83 10.23
CA GLY A 73 -2.29 0.42 10.49
C GLY A 73 -2.61 -0.53 9.34
N GLU A 74 -3.55 -0.17 8.43
CA GLU A 74 -3.96 -1.06 7.34
C GLU A 74 -3.93 -0.43 5.94
N ALA A 75 -4.38 0.83 5.78
CA ALA A 75 -4.37 1.44 4.45
C ALA A 75 -2.93 1.67 3.95
N CYS A 76 -1.94 1.76 4.82
CA CYS A 76 -0.52 1.81 4.48
C CYS A 76 -0.07 0.65 3.57
N HIS A 77 -0.65 -0.54 3.71
CA HIS A 77 -0.41 -1.66 2.80
C HIS A 77 -0.79 -1.37 1.34
N PHE A 78 -1.80 -0.52 1.11
CA PHE A 78 -2.21 -0.12 -0.23
C PHE A 78 -1.38 1.06 -0.74
N ILE A 79 -0.92 1.94 0.15
CA ILE A 79 0.06 2.98 -0.19
C ILE A 79 1.35 2.31 -0.68
N ASP A 80 1.85 1.32 0.06
CA ASP A 80 3.00 0.51 -0.33
C ASP A 80 2.82 -0.20 -1.68
N LEU A 81 1.68 -0.89 -1.86
CA LEU A 81 1.38 -1.58 -3.12
C LEU A 81 1.31 -0.63 -4.31
N CYS A 82 0.66 0.53 -4.15
CA CYS A 82 0.58 1.53 -5.20
C CYS A 82 1.98 2.11 -5.51
N SER A 83 2.82 2.36 -4.50
CA SER A 83 4.21 2.81 -4.68
C SER A 83 5.07 1.76 -5.39
N TYR A 84 4.92 0.49 -5.03
CA TYR A 84 5.55 -0.64 -5.73
C TYR A 84 5.15 -0.69 -7.20
N LEU A 85 3.85 -0.58 -7.51
CA LEU A 85 3.35 -0.60 -8.89
C LEU A 85 3.77 0.66 -9.66
N ALA A 86 3.74 1.83 -9.03
CA ALA A 86 4.23 3.08 -9.60
C ALA A 86 5.73 3.03 -9.91
N GLY A 87 6.51 2.39 -9.04
CA GLY A 87 7.98 2.42 -9.10
C GLY A 87 8.53 3.82 -8.83
N SER A 88 7.91 4.55 -7.92
CA SER A 88 8.22 5.96 -7.62
C SER A 88 7.74 6.32 -6.21
N LYS A 89 8.27 7.39 -5.65
CA LYS A 89 7.91 7.93 -4.34
C LYS A 89 6.60 8.74 -4.42
N VAL A 90 5.80 8.65 -3.36
CA VAL A 90 4.67 9.56 -3.14
C VAL A 90 5.22 10.94 -2.78
N THR A 91 4.73 11.97 -3.42
CA THR A 91 5.12 13.36 -3.18
C THR A 91 4.05 14.18 -2.48
N VAL A 92 2.79 13.91 -2.78
CA VAL A 92 1.65 14.67 -2.23
C VAL A 92 0.47 13.74 -2.01
N VAL A 93 -0.27 13.92 -0.94
CA VAL A 93 -1.49 13.17 -0.62
C VAL A 93 -2.67 14.10 -0.36
N CYS A 94 -3.88 13.59 -0.63
CA CYS A 94 -5.13 14.19 -0.17
C CYS A 94 -6.06 13.08 0.32
N MET A 95 -6.63 13.22 1.50
CA MET A 95 -7.59 12.26 2.05
C MET A 95 -8.92 12.96 2.36
N ASN A 96 -10.01 12.30 1.97
CA ASN A 96 -11.35 12.61 2.40
C ASN A 96 -12.00 11.37 3.02
N ALA A 97 -12.85 11.57 4.02
CA ALA A 97 -13.50 10.48 4.73
C ALA A 97 -15.02 10.67 4.81
N MET A 98 -15.74 9.57 4.96
CA MET A 98 -17.18 9.54 5.10
C MET A 98 -17.64 10.17 6.43
N GLY A 99 -18.74 10.91 6.42
CA GLY A 99 -19.34 11.56 7.58
C GLY A 99 -19.20 13.07 7.55
N GLU A 100 -20.00 13.77 8.37
CA GLU A 100 -19.97 15.24 8.45
C GLU A 100 -18.70 15.76 9.14
N ASN A 101 -18.23 15.05 10.18
CA ASN A 101 -17.03 15.39 10.94
C ASN A 101 -16.19 14.12 11.19
N PRO A 102 -15.55 13.56 10.16
CA PRO A 102 -14.74 12.36 10.32
C PRO A 102 -13.53 12.65 11.21
N GLN A 103 -13.24 11.70 12.10
CA GLN A 103 -12.13 11.77 13.03
C GLN A 103 -10.90 11.01 12.49
N GLU A 104 -9.75 11.18 13.12
CA GLU A 104 -8.48 10.56 12.71
C GLU A 104 -8.53 9.02 12.70
N ASN A 105 -9.36 8.41 13.54
CA ASN A 105 -9.59 6.97 13.61
C ASN A 105 -10.65 6.47 12.61
N THR A 106 -11.01 7.28 11.59
CA THR A 106 -11.92 6.85 10.52
C THR A 106 -11.43 5.58 9.83
N ASP A 107 -12.37 4.73 9.40
CA ASP A 107 -12.11 3.53 8.61
C ASP A 107 -12.88 3.50 7.28
N ASN A 108 -13.36 4.68 6.86
CA ASN A 108 -14.07 4.88 5.60
C ASN A 108 -13.53 6.12 4.89
N ALA A 109 -12.48 5.95 4.10
CA ALA A 109 -11.78 7.06 3.47
C ALA A 109 -11.39 6.76 2.02
N THR A 110 -11.26 7.84 1.24
CA THR A 110 -10.63 7.84 -0.08
C THR A 110 -9.36 8.67 -0.01
N ILE A 111 -8.25 8.09 -0.45
CA ILE A 111 -6.92 8.70 -0.45
C ILE A 111 -6.49 8.90 -1.90
N LEU A 112 -6.02 10.09 -2.23
CA LEU A 112 -5.41 10.45 -3.50
C LEU A 112 -3.91 10.61 -3.30
N LEU A 113 -3.11 9.94 -4.15
CA LEU A 113 -1.65 9.98 -4.10
C LEU A 113 -1.11 10.51 -5.43
N LYS A 114 -0.19 11.45 -5.36
CA LYS A 114 0.65 11.86 -6.50
C LYS A 114 2.07 11.34 -6.30
N TYR A 115 2.67 10.91 -7.38
CA TYR A 115 4.02 10.36 -7.41
C TYR A 115 4.97 11.24 -8.21
N GLU A 116 6.24 11.18 -7.89
CA GLU A 116 7.31 11.94 -8.52
C GLU A 116 7.36 11.72 -10.06
N ASN A 117 7.13 10.48 -10.53
CA ASN A 117 7.11 10.13 -11.95
C ASN A 117 5.80 10.48 -12.68
N GLY A 118 4.89 11.23 -12.05
CA GLY A 118 3.61 11.62 -12.61
C GLY A 118 2.50 10.57 -12.48
N THR A 119 2.74 9.43 -11.85
CA THR A 119 1.69 8.44 -11.51
C THR A 119 0.68 9.08 -10.56
N ASN A 120 -0.58 8.69 -10.73
CA ASN A 120 -1.69 9.07 -9.87
C ASN A 120 -2.36 7.81 -9.32
N ALA A 121 -2.61 7.75 -8.01
CA ALA A 121 -3.32 6.64 -7.41
C ALA A 121 -4.48 7.09 -6.53
N VAL A 122 -5.51 6.25 -6.49
CA VAL A 122 -6.68 6.37 -5.61
C VAL A 122 -6.77 5.11 -4.76
N ILE A 123 -6.85 5.26 -3.45
CA ILE A 123 -7.09 4.17 -2.52
C ILE A 123 -8.45 4.42 -1.86
N ASN A 124 -9.38 3.50 -2.07
CA ASN A 124 -10.67 3.47 -1.40
C ASN A 124 -10.58 2.45 -0.26
N TYR A 125 -10.54 2.93 0.98
CA TYR A 125 -10.53 2.10 2.17
C TYR A 125 -11.89 2.21 2.86
N PHE A 126 -12.73 1.18 2.73
CA PHE A 126 -14.13 1.19 3.18
C PHE A 126 -14.42 0.03 4.11
N ALA A 127 -14.86 0.32 5.34
CA ALA A 127 -15.24 -0.66 6.34
C ALA A 127 -16.75 -0.96 6.40
N ASN A 128 -17.56 -0.15 5.73
CA ASN A 128 -19.03 -0.24 5.74
C ASN A 128 -19.62 -1.17 4.67
N GLY A 129 -18.77 -1.84 3.87
CA GLY A 129 -19.21 -2.74 2.82
C GLY A 129 -19.63 -4.12 3.31
N SER A 130 -20.40 -4.84 2.48
CA SER A 130 -20.81 -6.21 2.75
C SER A 130 -19.63 -7.19 2.65
N LYS A 131 -19.52 -8.11 3.62
CA LYS A 131 -18.55 -9.22 3.58
C LYS A 131 -18.81 -10.23 2.45
N ALA A 132 -19.98 -10.19 1.81
CA ALA A 132 -20.29 -11.01 0.64
C ALA A 132 -19.62 -10.46 -0.65
N TYR A 133 -19.19 -9.20 -0.66
CA TYR A 133 -18.42 -8.60 -1.74
C TYR A 133 -16.93 -8.93 -1.58
N GLN A 134 -16.19 -8.86 -2.67
CA GLN A 134 -14.75 -9.14 -2.68
C GLN A 134 -13.99 -8.12 -1.81
N LYS A 135 -12.96 -8.62 -1.12
CA LYS A 135 -12.24 -7.79 -0.15
C LYS A 135 -11.30 -6.78 -0.81
N GLU A 136 -10.55 -7.17 -1.85
CA GLU A 136 -9.50 -6.33 -2.42
C GLU A 136 -9.55 -6.36 -3.95
N ARG A 137 -9.46 -5.17 -4.58
CA ARG A 137 -9.41 -5.00 -6.03
C ARG A 137 -8.43 -3.89 -6.39
N VAL A 138 -7.58 -4.15 -7.39
CA VAL A 138 -6.65 -3.15 -7.93
C VAL A 138 -6.81 -3.08 -9.44
N GLU A 139 -6.95 -1.87 -9.97
CA GLU A 139 -7.01 -1.58 -11.39
C GLU A 139 -5.87 -0.66 -11.77
N VAL A 140 -5.16 -0.97 -12.85
CA VAL A 140 -4.06 -0.15 -13.35
C VAL A 140 -4.28 0.15 -14.82
N PHE A 141 -4.21 1.43 -15.15
CA PHE A 141 -4.32 1.97 -16.51
C PHE A 141 -2.95 2.50 -16.93
N SER A 142 -2.37 1.93 -17.98
CA SER A 142 -1.03 2.26 -18.44
C SER A 142 -0.88 1.92 -19.93
N HIS A 143 -0.37 2.86 -20.74
CA HIS A 143 -0.04 2.63 -22.15
C HIS A 143 -1.19 1.98 -22.95
N GLU A 144 -2.40 2.53 -22.90
CA GLU A 144 -3.62 2.03 -23.54
C GLU A 144 -4.03 0.61 -23.11
N ARG A 145 -3.49 0.13 -21.97
CA ARG A 145 -3.79 -1.17 -21.37
C ARG A 145 -4.46 -1.00 -20.02
N VAL A 146 -5.31 -1.95 -19.68
CA VAL A 146 -5.94 -2.03 -18.36
C VAL A 146 -5.65 -3.38 -17.75
N PHE A 147 -5.28 -3.37 -16.49
CA PHE A 147 -5.07 -4.58 -15.70
C PHE A 147 -5.98 -4.56 -14.48
N ILE A 148 -6.60 -5.70 -14.18
CA ILE A 148 -7.49 -5.87 -13.04
C ILE A 148 -7.00 -7.03 -12.19
N LEU A 149 -6.52 -6.73 -10.99
CA LEU A 149 -6.19 -7.71 -9.96
C LEU A 149 -7.37 -7.82 -9.01
N ASP A 150 -7.94 -9.02 -8.93
CA ASP A 150 -9.17 -9.30 -8.24
C ASP A 150 -8.94 -10.31 -7.10
N ASN A 151 -9.04 -9.80 -5.87
CA ASN A 151 -8.99 -10.53 -4.61
C ASN A 151 -7.84 -11.54 -4.50
N TRP A 152 -6.67 -11.22 -5.11
CA TRP A 152 -5.46 -12.04 -5.08
C TRP A 152 -5.66 -13.48 -5.61
N ARG A 153 -6.64 -13.65 -6.51
CA ARG A 153 -7.01 -14.92 -7.15
C ARG A 153 -7.00 -14.84 -8.66
N LYS A 154 -7.08 -13.63 -9.19
CA LYS A 154 -7.23 -13.40 -10.61
C LYS A 154 -6.57 -12.09 -11.01
N LEU A 155 -5.81 -12.12 -12.09
CA LEU A 155 -5.29 -10.96 -12.80
C LEU A 155 -5.75 -11.03 -14.25
N GLU A 156 -6.38 -10.00 -14.76
CA GLU A 156 -6.81 -9.86 -16.15
C GLU A 156 -6.09 -8.68 -16.80
N GLY A 157 -5.78 -8.82 -18.09
CA GLY A 157 -5.17 -7.77 -18.90
C GLY A 157 -5.98 -7.53 -20.17
N PHE A 158 -6.19 -6.25 -20.48
CA PHE A 158 -6.88 -5.77 -21.66
C PHE A 158 -5.92 -4.89 -22.47
N GLY A 159 -5.95 -4.98 -23.78
CA GLY A 159 -5.05 -4.24 -24.66
C GLY A 159 -3.60 -4.76 -24.67
N THR A 160 -3.33 -5.95 -24.11
CA THR A 160 -1.99 -6.53 -24.06
C THR A 160 -1.82 -7.68 -25.06
N LYS A 161 -0.66 -7.75 -25.70
CA LYS A 161 -0.27 -8.94 -26.48
C LYS A 161 0.40 -9.96 -25.54
N GLY A 162 0.02 -11.24 -25.69
CA GLY A 162 0.66 -12.33 -24.96
C GLY A 162 0.21 -12.54 -23.49
N PHE A 163 -0.73 -11.72 -23.00
CA PHE A 163 -1.32 -11.90 -21.68
C PHE A 163 -2.80 -11.51 -21.67
N SER A 164 -3.66 -12.39 -21.24
CA SER A 164 -5.10 -12.08 -21.04
C SER A 164 -5.54 -12.30 -19.60
N LYS A 165 -5.03 -13.37 -18.94
CA LYS A 165 -5.48 -13.75 -17.61
C LYS A 165 -4.50 -14.67 -16.90
N MET A 166 -4.39 -14.48 -15.58
CA MET A 166 -3.80 -15.41 -14.61
C MET A 166 -4.83 -15.69 -13.52
N LYS A 167 -4.99 -16.97 -13.12
CA LYS A 167 -5.85 -17.40 -12.02
C LYS A 167 -5.09 -18.33 -11.08
N GLY A 168 -5.46 -18.33 -9.79
CA GLY A 168 -4.86 -19.20 -8.79
C GLY A 168 -5.63 -19.20 -7.47
N CYS A 169 -5.08 -19.88 -6.48
CA CYS A 169 -5.51 -19.71 -5.09
C CYS A 169 -5.23 -18.31 -4.62
N MET A 170 -5.96 -17.84 -3.60
CA MET A 170 -5.70 -16.55 -2.99
C MET A 170 -4.29 -16.53 -2.40
N ASP A 171 -3.48 -15.60 -2.89
CA ASP A 171 -2.11 -15.42 -2.44
C ASP A 171 -1.78 -13.94 -2.34
N LYS A 172 -1.65 -13.47 -1.10
CA LYS A 172 -1.31 -12.07 -0.77
C LYS A 172 0.19 -11.83 -0.60
N GLY A 173 1.02 -12.85 -0.86
CA GLY A 173 2.46 -12.71 -0.87
C GLY A 173 3.19 -13.06 0.43
N GLN A 174 2.50 -13.36 1.55
CA GLN A 174 3.17 -13.65 2.82
C GLN A 174 4.18 -14.80 2.68
N LYS A 175 3.83 -15.85 1.95
CA LYS A 175 4.73 -17.00 1.74
C LYS A 175 6.02 -16.59 1.03
N ASP A 176 5.90 -15.81 -0.03
CA ASP A 176 7.07 -15.36 -0.79
C ASP A 176 7.88 -14.31 -0.02
N GLU A 177 7.23 -13.40 0.72
CA GLU A 177 7.90 -12.47 1.63
C GLU A 177 8.79 -13.21 2.63
N PHE A 178 8.24 -14.20 3.36
CA PHE A 178 9.02 -14.98 4.33
C PHE A 178 10.10 -15.86 3.67
N ARG A 179 9.83 -16.42 2.49
CA ARG A 179 10.85 -17.17 1.74
C ARG A 179 12.02 -16.26 1.35
N MET A 180 11.74 -15.08 0.80
CA MET A 180 12.78 -14.12 0.42
C MET A 180 13.52 -13.56 1.63
N LEU A 181 12.83 -13.31 2.75
CA LEU A 181 13.44 -12.91 4.01
C LEU A 181 14.43 -13.98 4.50
N ASN A 182 14.03 -15.24 4.49
CA ASN A 182 14.91 -16.34 4.88
C ASN A 182 16.14 -16.46 3.95
N GLU A 183 15.94 -16.31 2.63
CA GLU A 183 17.03 -16.29 1.66
C GLU A 183 18.00 -15.12 1.92
N HIS A 184 17.46 -13.93 2.22
CA HIS A 184 18.28 -12.76 2.58
C HIS A 184 19.07 -12.99 3.87
N MET A 185 18.46 -13.55 4.91
CA MET A 185 19.13 -13.85 6.18
C MET A 185 20.27 -14.88 6.04
N LEU A 186 20.10 -15.84 5.12
CA LEU A 186 21.11 -16.89 4.89
C LEU A 186 22.27 -16.44 3.98
N ASN A 187 21.98 -15.60 2.99
CA ASN A 187 22.91 -15.30 1.90
C ASN A 187 23.36 -13.83 1.89
N GLY A 188 22.74 -12.97 2.71
CA GLY A 188 22.92 -11.52 2.65
C GLY A 188 22.25 -10.91 1.40
N GLY A 189 22.63 -9.68 1.10
CA GLY A 189 22.14 -8.94 -0.06
C GLY A 189 21.36 -7.67 0.35
N GLU A 190 20.64 -7.10 -0.61
CA GLU A 190 19.81 -5.90 -0.37
C GLU A 190 18.56 -6.24 0.45
N SER A 191 18.09 -5.28 1.25
CA SER A 191 16.83 -5.40 2.00
C SER A 191 15.66 -5.69 1.04
N LEU A 192 14.71 -6.50 1.48
CA LEU A 192 13.52 -6.88 0.68
C LEU A 192 12.74 -5.65 0.18
N ILE A 193 12.67 -4.63 1.03
CA ILE A 193 12.10 -3.32 0.73
C ILE A 193 13.12 -2.28 1.15
N PRO A 194 13.59 -1.40 0.25
CA PRO A 194 14.52 -0.34 0.62
C PRO A 194 13.93 0.55 1.73
N PHE A 195 14.76 0.94 2.71
CA PHE A 195 14.32 1.76 3.83
C PHE A 195 13.62 3.05 3.38
N GLU A 196 14.14 3.72 2.36
CA GLU A 196 13.48 4.89 1.75
C GLU A 196 12.02 4.63 1.31
N SER A 197 11.72 3.43 0.82
CA SER A 197 10.36 3.04 0.42
C SER A 197 9.46 2.87 1.65
N LEU A 198 10.00 2.27 2.72
CA LEU A 198 9.30 2.13 4.00
C LEU A 198 9.02 3.49 4.64
N GLU A 199 10.04 4.35 4.68
CA GLU A 199 9.94 5.72 5.20
C GLU A 199 8.89 6.54 4.42
N ASN A 200 8.96 6.55 3.09
CA ASN A 200 8.02 7.28 2.25
C ASN A 200 6.58 6.79 2.42
N THR A 201 6.36 5.46 2.50
CA THR A 201 5.04 4.87 2.76
C THR A 201 4.49 5.30 4.11
N THR A 202 5.33 5.29 5.15
CA THR A 202 4.96 5.69 6.51
C THR A 202 4.63 7.19 6.57
N LYS A 203 5.50 8.04 6.03
CA LYS A 203 5.25 9.49 5.93
C LYS A 203 3.97 9.79 5.15
N ALA A 204 3.71 9.09 4.04
CA ALA A 204 2.48 9.23 3.28
C ALA A 204 1.24 8.86 4.09
N SER A 205 1.31 7.82 4.94
CA SER A 205 0.19 7.46 5.82
C SER A 205 -0.11 8.52 6.88
N PHE A 206 0.93 9.14 7.46
CA PHE A 206 0.77 10.27 8.39
C PHE A 206 0.20 11.51 7.68
N ALA A 207 0.72 11.81 6.50
CA ALA A 207 0.23 12.93 5.68
C ALA A 207 -1.25 12.75 5.27
N CYS A 208 -1.77 11.51 5.16
CA CYS A 208 -3.20 11.26 4.96
C CYS A 208 -4.04 11.78 6.13
N ILE A 209 -3.63 11.49 7.37
CA ILE A 209 -4.33 11.99 8.56
C ILE A 209 -4.25 13.52 8.65
N GLU A 210 -3.08 14.08 8.37
CA GLU A 210 -2.91 15.54 8.36
C GLU A 210 -3.76 16.19 7.27
N SER A 211 -3.88 15.58 6.09
CA SER A 211 -4.75 16.03 5.01
C SER A 211 -6.23 16.06 5.43
N LEU A 212 -6.69 15.06 6.17
CA LEU A 212 -8.06 15.05 6.70
C LEU A 212 -8.30 16.19 7.66
N LYS A 213 -7.34 16.46 8.56
CA LYS A 213 -7.42 17.56 9.57
C LYS A 213 -7.43 18.93 8.91
N GLN A 214 -6.51 19.15 7.98
CA GLN A 214 -6.34 20.46 7.31
C GLN A 214 -7.31 20.64 6.14
N LYS A 215 -7.98 19.59 5.66
CA LYS A 215 -8.83 19.58 4.44
C LYS A 215 -8.06 20.09 3.21
N ALA A 216 -6.82 19.68 3.08
CA ALA A 216 -5.87 20.16 2.08
C ALA A 216 -5.00 19.04 1.53
N TRP A 217 -4.33 19.29 0.39
CA TRP A 217 -3.22 18.47 -0.09
C TRP A 217 -2.00 18.69 0.80
N ILE A 218 -1.35 17.61 1.22
CA ILE A 218 -0.17 17.61 2.10
C ILE A 218 1.02 17.02 1.36
N GLU A 219 2.15 17.70 1.41
CA GLU A 219 3.42 17.19 0.89
C GLU A 219 3.97 16.08 1.79
N VAL A 220 4.55 15.07 1.16
CA VAL A 220 5.23 13.96 1.84
C VAL A 220 6.72 14.26 1.87
N ILE A 221 7.19 14.83 2.99
CA ILE A 221 8.56 15.33 3.22
C ILE A 221 9.36 14.34 4.06
#